data_4192a74ec514b68b6c70c1da82857a09
#
_entry.id   4192a74ec514b68b6c70c1da82857a09
#
_cell.length_a   1.000
_cell.length_b   1.000
_cell.length_c   1.000
_cell.angle_alpha   90.00
_cell.angle_beta   90.00
_cell.angle_gamma   90.00
#
_symmetry.space_group_name_H-M   'P 1'
#
loop_
_entity.id
_entity.type
_entity.pdbx_description
1 polymer ?
#
loop_
_entity_poly.entity_id
_entity_poly.type
_entity_poly.pdbx_seq_one_letter_code
_entity_poly.pdbx_strand_id
1 'polypeptide(L)'
;MKTLYIITIMCAIAVTAGAQDFDKNMASAKSSYASGKLEDARYAMEQMLANIDVVIGKEILKLLPAQLGALKTVPAEDNVTGSSAGIAAGLYVHRTYGAAPKTAALEIINNSPLINSIGMLLNTPMMGGMMKNENQKTLKIQGYKSLLTKNLDSETGKTNYELQIPLNNTLFTLKVDDTNEAEITGFANTLPLAKIQQLAQ
;
A
#
# COMPACT_ATOMS: atom_id res chain seq x y z
N MET A 1 -5.25 19.23 40.74
CA MET A 1 -5.82 17.92 40.41
C MET A 1 -7.02 17.95 39.44
N LYS A 2 -7.39 19.09 38.83
CA LYS A 2 -8.51 19.20 37.85
C LYS A 2 -8.05 19.17 36.38
N THR A 3 -6.78 19.30 36.12
CA THR A 3 -6.20 19.33 34.73
C THR A 3 -5.83 17.97 34.14
N LEU A 4 -5.80 16.91 34.97
CA LEU A 4 -5.40 15.56 34.54
C LEU A 4 -6.54 14.76 33.87
N TYR A 5 -7.81 15.13 34.12
CA TYR A 5 -8.97 14.43 33.56
C TYR A 5 -9.35 14.81 32.14
N ILE A 6 -8.85 15.94 31.63
CA ILE A 6 -9.21 16.44 30.29
C ILE A 6 -8.42 15.73 29.19
N ILE A 7 -7.19 15.26 29.47
CA ILE A 7 -6.34 14.60 28.49
C ILE A 7 -6.80 13.16 28.20
N THR A 8 -7.42 12.48 29.17
CA THR A 8 -7.85 11.08 29.01
C THR A 8 -9.11 10.93 28.13
N ILE A 9 -9.92 11.98 28.00
CA ILE A 9 -11.17 11.94 27.23
C ILE A 9 -10.91 12.17 25.73
N MET A 10 -9.80 12.84 25.36
CA MET A 10 -9.52 13.19 23.96
C MET A 10 -8.97 12.03 23.10
N CYS A 11 -8.43 10.96 23.73
CA CYS A 11 -7.95 9.76 23.01
C CYS A 11 -9.06 8.76 22.65
N ALA A 12 -10.26 8.84 23.25
CA ALA A 12 -11.34 7.89 23.01
C ALA A 12 -12.23 8.25 21.79
N ILE A 13 -12.11 9.46 21.24
CA ILE A 13 -13.04 9.96 20.19
C ILE A 13 -12.60 9.53 18.77
N ALA A 14 -11.32 9.20 18.55
CA ALA A 14 -10.81 8.89 17.20
C ALA A 14 -11.22 7.49 16.66
N VAL A 15 -11.66 6.57 17.53
CA VAL A 15 -12.07 5.21 17.11
C VAL A 15 -13.54 5.14 16.70
N THR A 16 -14.35 6.11 17.10
CA THR A 16 -15.80 6.07 16.92
C THR A 16 -16.28 6.53 15.53
N ALA A 17 -15.53 7.38 14.84
CA ALA A 17 -15.98 7.94 13.54
C ALA A 17 -16.13 6.86 12.45
N GLY A 18 -15.14 5.97 12.31
CA GLY A 18 -15.20 4.91 11.30
C GLY A 18 -16.28 3.86 11.55
N ALA A 19 -16.60 3.56 12.82
CA ALA A 19 -17.67 2.63 13.16
C ALA A 19 -19.06 3.24 12.89
N GLN A 20 -19.25 4.54 13.16
CA GLN A 20 -20.50 5.24 12.86
C GLN A 20 -20.79 5.31 11.36
N ASP A 21 -19.78 5.52 10.54
CA ASP A 21 -19.94 5.56 9.08
C ASP A 21 -20.27 4.17 8.52
N PHE A 22 -19.66 3.11 9.06
CA PHE A 22 -19.98 1.74 8.68
C PHE A 22 -21.41 1.37 9.01
N ASP A 23 -21.88 1.63 10.23
CA ASP A 23 -23.24 1.34 10.69
C ASP A 23 -24.29 2.14 9.90
N LYS A 24 -24.02 3.42 9.62
CA LYS A 24 -24.85 4.28 8.80
C LYS A 24 -24.99 3.73 7.36
N ASN A 25 -23.89 3.33 6.75
CA ASN A 25 -23.89 2.76 5.40
C ASN A 25 -24.59 1.40 5.37
N MET A 26 -24.45 0.58 6.42
CA MET A 26 -25.18 -0.68 6.56
C MET A 26 -26.71 -0.45 6.61
N ALA A 27 -27.15 0.50 7.42
CA ALA A 27 -28.56 0.86 7.52
C ALA A 27 -29.10 1.39 6.17
N SER A 28 -28.33 2.22 5.49
CA SER A 28 -28.66 2.76 4.17
C SER A 28 -28.77 1.64 3.14
N ALA A 29 -27.80 0.72 3.08
CA ALA A 29 -27.82 -0.42 2.16
C ALA A 29 -29.06 -1.28 2.34
N LYS A 30 -29.40 -1.62 3.59
CA LYS A 30 -30.58 -2.41 3.96
C LYS A 30 -31.88 -1.71 3.56
N SER A 31 -32.02 -0.42 3.86
CA SER A 31 -33.21 0.37 3.56
C SER A 31 -33.41 0.53 2.05
N SER A 32 -32.34 0.86 1.32
CA SER A 32 -32.37 1.03 -0.13
C SER A 32 -32.71 -0.28 -0.86
N TYR A 33 -32.13 -1.39 -0.42
CA TYR A 33 -32.44 -2.71 -0.95
C TYR A 33 -33.91 -3.08 -0.73
N ALA A 34 -34.44 -2.87 0.48
CA ALA A 34 -35.83 -3.17 0.81
C ALA A 34 -36.83 -2.31 0.01
N SER A 35 -36.44 -1.11 -0.40
CA SER A 35 -37.26 -0.21 -1.22
C SER A 35 -37.02 -0.36 -2.74
N GLY A 36 -36.23 -1.33 -3.18
CA GLY A 36 -35.94 -1.59 -4.59
C GLY A 36 -34.97 -0.59 -5.24
N LYS A 37 -34.34 0.29 -4.45
CA LYS A 37 -33.30 1.26 -4.91
C LYS A 37 -31.94 0.58 -4.96
N LEU A 38 -31.76 -0.30 -5.96
CA LEU A 38 -30.58 -1.18 -6.00
C LEU A 38 -29.27 -0.45 -6.20
N GLU A 39 -29.23 0.67 -6.92
CA GLU A 39 -28.01 1.49 -7.09
C GLU A 39 -27.59 2.16 -5.78
N ASP A 40 -28.54 2.74 -5.04
CA ASP A 40 -28.26 3.33 -3.72
C ASP A 40 -27.78 2.25 -2.74
N ALA A 41 -28.38 1.06 -2.79
CA ALA A 41 -27.95 -0.06 -1.96
C ALA A 41 -26.51 -0.49 -2.29
N ARG A 42 -26.18 -0.61 -3.58
CA ARG A 42 -24.85 -0.95 -4.06
C ARG A 42 -23.83 0.10 -3.61
N TYR A 43 -24.12 1.38 -3.82
CA TYR A 43 -23.25 2.47 -3.38
C TYR A 43 -22.95 2.42 -1.88
N ALA A 44 -23.97 2.20 -1.05
CA ALA A 44 -23.78 2.09 0.39
C ALA A 44 -22.91 0.88 0.77
N MET A 45 -23.03 -0.26 0.07
CA MET A 45 -22.15 -1.42 0.27
C MET A 45 -20.71 -1.12 -0.14
N GLU A 46 -20.49 -0.40 -1.23
CA GLU A 46 -19.16 0.03 -1.66
C GLU A 46 -18.49 0.93 -0.59
N GLN A 47 -19.25 1.84 0.02
CA GLN A 47 -18.75 2.66 1.13
C GLN A 47 -18.40 1.81 2.37
N MET A 48 -19.15 0.76 2.66
CA MET A 48 -18.80 -0.18 3.74
C MET A 48 -17.48 -0.90 3.46
N LEU A 49 -17.27 -1.37 2.23
CA LEU A 49 -16.01 -2.00 1.83
C LEU A 49 -14.84 -1.01 1.94
N ALA A 50 -15.01 0.23 1.49
CA ALA A 50 -14.00 1.27 1.64
C ALA A 50 -13.62 1.53 3.11
N ASN A 51 -14.59 1.51 4.01
CA ASN A 51 -14.33 1.66 5.45
C ASN A 51 -13.52 0.47 6.00
N ILE A 52 -13.81 -0.76 5.57
CA ILE A 52 -13.05 -1.96 5.95
C ILE A 52 -11.61 -1.84 5.42
N ASP A 53 -11.42 -1.44 4.17
CA ASP A 53 -10.10 -1.23 3.57
C ASP A 53 -9.26 -0.25 4.39
N VAL A 54 -9.86 0.87 4.85
CA VAL A 54 -9.16 1.84 5.70
C VAL A 54 -8.72 1.20 7.03
N VAL A 55 -9.54 0.35 7.64
CA VAL A 55 -9.17 -0.37 8.86
C VAL A 55 -8.01 -1.33 8.59
N ILE A 56 -8.11 -2.13 7.53
CA ILE A 56 -7.04 -3.05 7.11
C ILE A 56 -5.74 -2.28 6.84
N GLY A 57 -5.80 -1.16 6.12
CA GLY A 57 -4.63 -0.34 5.82
C GLY A 57 -3.94 0.22 7.06
N LYS A 58 -4.72 0.63 8.07
CA LYS A 58 -4.17 1.07 9.36
C LYS A 58 -3.49 -0.09 10.11
N GLU A 59 -4.03 -1.30 10.03
CA GLU A 59 -3.35 -2.48 10.61
C GLU A 59 -2.06 -2.81 9.85
N ILE A 60 -2.05 -2.70 8.51
CA ILE A 60 -0.82 -2.84 7.73
C ILE A 60 0.22 -1.81 8.13
N LEU A 61 -0.15 -0.52 8.28
CA LEU A 61 0.79 0.52 8.74
C LEU A 61 1.44 0.18 10.08
N LYS A 62 0.71 -0.44 11.01
CA LYS A 62 1.26 -0.88 12.31
C LYS A 62 2.27 -2.02 12.19
N LEU A 63 2.15 -2.85 11.15
CA LEU A 63 3.11 -3.94 10.90
C LEU A 63 4.41 -3.46 10.26
N LEU A 64 4.38 -2.31 9.58
CA LEU A 64 5.55 -1.78 8.90
C LEU A 64 6.60 -1.32 9.92
N PRO A 65 7.91 -1.56 9.67
CA PRO A 65 8.96 -1.17 10.59
C PRO A 65 9.01 0.35 10.79
N ALA A 66 9.44 0.79 11.96
CA ALA A 66 9.63 2.21 12.26
C ALA A 66 10.81 2.84 11.50
N GLN A 67 11.66 2.01 10.88
CA GLN A 67 12.80 2.46 10.07
C GLN A 67 13.19 1.40 9.04
N LEU A 68 13.75 1.84 7.91
CA LEU A 68 14.40 1.02 6.90
C LEU A 68 15.89 1.39 6.89
N GLY A 69 16.76 0.52 7.45
CA GLY A 69 18.15 0.87 7.69
C GLY A 69 18.26 2.12 8.58
N ALA A 70 18.85 3.20 8.06
CA ALA A 70 18.95 4.49 8.75
C ALA A 70 17.74 5.42 8.52
N LEU A 71 16.85 5.09 7.59
CA LEU A 71 15.70 5.92 7.21
C LEU A 71 14.55 5.71 8.19
N LYS A 72 14.21 6.73 8.96
CA LYS A 72 13.08 6.71 9.90
C LYS A 72 11.77 7.01 9.18
N THR A 73 10.66 6.47 9.69
CA THR A 73 9.32 6.80 9.17
C THR A 73 9.02 8.30 9.28
N VAL A 74 8.21 8.79 8.33
CA VAL A 74 7.62 10.14 8.33
C VAL A 74 6.11 10.01 8.52
N PRO A 75 5.60 9.83 9.75
CA PRO A 75 4.19 9.50 10.00
C PRO A 75 3.20 10.53 9.48
N ALA A 76 3.63 11.79 9.30
CA ALA A 76 2.79 12.84 8.72
C ALA A 76 2.46 12.60 7.23
N GLU A 77 3.23 11.74 6.55
CA GLU A 77 3.04 11.37 5.15
C GLU A 77 2.35 10.00 5.00
N ASP A 78 2.06 9.31 6.11
CA ASP A 78 1.27 8.07 6.06
C ASP A 78 -0.11 8.36 5.46
N ASN A 79 -0.48 7.59 4.45
CA ASN A 79 -1.79 7.70 3.81
C ASN A 79 -2.44 6.32 3.67
N VAL A 80 -3.72 6.24 4.04
CA VAL A 80 -4.55 5.06 3.86
C VAL A 80 -5.87 5.48 3.26
N THR A 81 -6.22 4.90 2.12
CA THR A 81 -7.54 5.07 1.52
C THR A 81 -8.13 3.71 1.15
N GLY A 82 -9.45 3.61 1.25
CA GLY A 82 -10.21 2.47 0.75
C GLY A 82 -10.69 2.69 -0.68
N SER A 83 -11.34 1.68 -1.22
CA SER A 83 -12.02 1.73 -2.51
C SER A 83 -13.01 2.89 -2.54
N SER A 84 -12.83 3.86 -3.42
CA SER A 84 -13.83 4.90 -3.66
C SER A 84 -14.40 4.75 -5.06
N ALA A 85 -15.68 5.05 -5.20
CA ALA A 85 -16.38 4.95 -6.48
C ALA A 85 -15.62 5.69 -7.60
N GLY A 86 -15.21 4.95 -8.63
CA GLY A 86 -14.50 5.49 -9.79
C GLY A 86 -13.00 5.22 -9.87
N ILE A 87 -12.37 4.70 -8.81
CA ILE A 87 -10.98 4.24 -8.86
C ILE A 87 -11.01 2.71 -8.77
N ALA A 88 -10.48 2.04 -9.78
CA ALA A 88 -10.47 0.57 -9.87
C ALA A 88 -9.58 -0.14 -8.81
N ALA A 89 -8.90 0.61 -7.96
CA ALA A 89 -8.07 0.11 -6.89
C ALA A 89 -8.89 0.00 -5.59
N GLY A 90 -8.69 -1.08 -4.86
CA GLY A 90 -9.21 -1.26 -3.50
C GLY A 90 -8.40 -0.47 -2.47
N LEU A 91 -7.95 -1.17 -1.44
CA LEU A 91 -7.05 -0.62 -0.42
C LEU A 91 -5.79 0.02 -1.03
N TYR A 92 -5.49 1.25 -0.61
CA TYR A 92 -4.21 1.92 -0.83
C TYR A 92 -3.56 2.26 0.50
N VAL A 93 -2.29 1.91 0.65
CA VAL A 93 -1.46 2.28 1.81
C VAL A 93 -0.18 2.89 1.29
N HIS A 94 0.20 4.04 1.85
CA HIS A 94 1.47 4.72 1.57
C HIS A 94 2.20 5.05 2.86
N ARG A 95 3.52 4.87 2.85
CA ARG A 95 4.43 5.29 3.92
C ARG A 95 5.77 5.76 3.35
N THR A 96 6.23 6.90 3.86
CA THR A 96 7.55 7.45 3.55
C THR A 96 8.54 7.19 4.69
N TYR A 97 9.79 6.93 4.32
CA TYR A 97 10.93 6.84 5.22
C TYR A 97 12.03 7.78 4.75
N GLY A 98 12.72 8.41 5.72
CA GLY A 98 13.82 9.35 5.45
C GLY A 98 13.32 10.73 5.06
N ALA A 99 14.26 11.54 4.59
CA ALA A 99 14.02 12.89 4.07
C ALA A 99 15.03 13.17 2.95
N ALA A 100 14.68 14.10 2.06
CA ALA A 100 15.58 14.49 0.99
C ALA A 100 17.01 14.77 1.51
N PRO A 101 18.05 14.34 0.80
CA PRO A 101 18.02 13.82 -0.57
C PRO A 101 17.84 12.29 -0.69
N LYS A 102 17.63 11.54 0.39
CA LYS A 102 17.48 10.08 0.38
C LYS A 102 16.17 9.68 1.05
N THR A 103 15.21 9.23 0.26
CA THR A 103 13.91 8.77 0.72
C THR A 103 13.64 7.33 0.28
N ALA A 104 12.78 6.65 1.01
CA ALA A 104 12.16 5.40 0.59
C ALA A 104 10.64 5.53 0.73
N ALA A 105 9.92 5.27 -0.35
CA ALA A 105 8.47 5.26 -0.38
C ALA A 105 7.95 3.84 -0.56
N LEU A 106 7.01 3.45 0.29
CA LEU A 106 6.35 2.15 0.25
C LEU A 106 4.88 2.35 -0.11
N GLU A 107 4.41 1.62 -1.11
CA GLU A 107 3.02 1.64 -1.58
C GLU A 107 2.48 0.22 -1.62
N ILE A 108 1.25 0.04 -1.15
CA ILE A 108 0.51 -1.22 -1.20
C ILE A 108 -0.84 -0.93 -1.82
N ILE A 109 -1.14 -1.59 -2.95
CA ILE A 109 -2.36 -1.35 -3.72
C ILE A 109 -3.06 -2.68 -3.95
N ASN A 110 -4.23 -2.86 -3.36
CA ASN A 110 -5.07 -4.03 -3.64
C ASN A 110 -5.82 -3.85 -4.96
N ASN A 111 -5.99 -4.93 -5.72
CA ASN A 111 -6.59 -4.93 -7.06
C ASN A 111 -5.90 -3.96 -8.05
N SER A 112 -4.57 -3.79 -7.91
CA SER A 112 -3.81 -2.93 -8.81
C SER A 112 -3.90 -3.41 -10.26
N PRO A 113 -4.23 -2.54 -11.23
CA PRO A 113 -4.26 -2.90 -12.64
C PRO A 113 -2.88 -3.31 -13.19
N LEU A 114 -1.80 -2.92 -12.50
CA LEU A 114 -0.43 -3.25 -12.90
C LEU A 114 -0.04 -4.71 -12.63
N ILE A 115 -0.78 -5.44 -11.78
CA ILE A 115 -0.45 -6.82 -11.40
C ILE A 115 -0.33 -7.73 -12.64
N ASN A 116 -1.27 -7.61 -13.58
CA ASN A 116 -1.27 -8.42 -14.80
C ASN A 116 -0.04 -8.14 -15.66
N SER A 117 0.32 -6.87 -15.84
CA SER A 117 1.49 -6.46 -16.63
C SER A 117 2.79 -6.95 -16.00
N ILE A 118 2.93 -6.77 -14.68
CA ILE A 118 4.09 -7.25 -13.92
C ILE A 118 4.14 -8.78 -13.94
N GLY A 119 3.00 -9.45 -13.76
CA GLY A 119 2.89 -10.90 -13.83
C GLY A 119 3.34 -11.46 -15.18
N MET A 120 3.00 -10.80 -16.29
CA MET A 120 3.51 -11.17 -17.62
C MET A 120 5.02 -11.01 -17.71
N LEU A 121 5.58 -9.90 -17.25
CA LEU A 121 7.03 -9.67 -17.24
C LEU A 121 7.78 -10.72 -16.40
N LEU A 122 7.23 -11.10 -15.26
CA LEU A 122 7.83 -12.07 -14.34
C LEU A 122 7.73 -13.52 -14.83
N ASN A 123 6.76 -13.86 -15.68
CA ASN A 123 6.49 -15.22 -16.15
C ASN A 123 6.87 -15.47 -17.61
N THR A 124 7.15 -14.41 -18.38
CA THR A 124 7.68 -14.58 -19.74
C THR A 124 9.14 -15.01 -19.63
N PRO A 125 9.50 -16.21 -20.08
CA PRO A 125 10.91 -16.57 -20.21
C PRO A 125 11.53 -15.51 -21.11
N MET A 126 12.64 -14.90 -20.69
CA MET A 126 13.36 -13.93 -21.50
C MET A 126 13.67 -14.60 -22.86
N MET A 127 12.81 -14.36 -23.84
CA MET A 127 13.09 -14.71 -25.22
C MET A 127 14.39 -14.00 -25.59
N GLY A 128 15.43 -14.83 -25.78
CA GLY A 128 16.82 -14.44 -25.84
C GLY A 128 17.06 -13.14 -26.62
N GLY A 129 17.60 -12.16 -25.96
CA GLY A 129 18.29 -11.03 -26.55
C GLY A 129 17.47 -9.85 -27.05
N MET A 130 16.16 -9.97 -27.35
CA MET A 130 15.42 -8.92 -28.06
C MET A 130 14.65 -7.93 -27.13
N MET A 131 14.48 -8.23 -25.86
CA MET A 131 13.84 -7.35 -24.86
C MET A 131 14.64 -7.26 -23.55
N LYS A 132 15.96 -7.25 -23.64
CA LYS A 132 16.78 -7.02 -22.46
C LYS A 132 16.73 -5.53 -22.10
N ASN A 133 15.74 -5.13 -21.34
CA ASN A 133 15.80 -3.83 -20.70
C ASN A 133 16.88 -3.93 -19.62
N GLU A 134 18.05 -3.36 -19.88
CA GLU A 134 19.21 -3.40 -18.97
C GLU A 134 18.91 -2.80 -17.59
N ASN A 135 17.83 -2.03 -17.51
CA ASN A 135 17.37 -1.39 -16.30
C ASN A 135 16.38 -2.25 -15.50
N GLN A 136 15.97 -3.43 -15.99
CA GLN A 136 15.01 -4.29 -15.33
C GLN A 136 15.58 -5.67 -15.04
N LYS A 137 15.33 -6.17 -13.83
CA LYS A 137 15.80 -7.47 -13.37
C LYS A 137 14.71 -8.17 -12.57
N THR A 138 14.52 -9.45 -12.86
CA THR A 138 13.69 -10.34 -12.02
C THR A 138 14.55 -10.95 -10.92
N LEU A 139 14.04 -10.90 -9.69
CA LEU A 139 14.68 -11.50 -8.52
C LEU A 139 13.63 -12.09 -7.56
N LYS A 140 14.06 -12.72 -6.48
CA LYS A 140 13.16 -13.24 -5.45
C LYS A 140 13.41 -12.52 -4.13
N ILE A 141 12.34 -12.00 -3.52
CA ILE A 141 12.34 -11.43 -2.17
C ILE A 141 11.45 -12.31 -1.29
N GLN A 142 12.01 -12.91 -0.26
CA GLN A 142 11.29 -13.81 0.66
C GLN A 142 10.49 -14.91 -0.08
N GLY A 143 11.00 -15.37 -1.24
CA GLY A 143 10.34 -16.37 -2.10
C GLY A 143 9.40 -15.82 -3.16
N TYR A 144 8.96 -14.56 -3.07
CA TYR A 144 8.12 -13.91 -4.07
C TYR A 144 8.93 -13.47 -5.28
N LYS A 145 8.45 -13.79 -6.49
CA LYS A 145 9.01 -13.23 -7.74
C LYS A 145 8.77 -11.71 -7.74
N SER A 146 9.81 -10.96 -8.04
CA SER A 146 9.80 -9.50 -7.95
C SER A 146 10.48 -8.89 -9.14
N LEU A 147 10.01 -7.73 -9.58
CA LEU A 147 10.60 -6.92 -10.62
C LEU A 147 11.38 -5.77 -9.97
N LEU A 148 12.69 -5.71 -10.22
CA LEU A 148 13.54 -4.60 -9.84
C LEU A 148 13.81 -3.73 -11.06
N THR A 149 13.51 -2.44 -10.97
CA THR A 149 13.78 -1.45 -12.02
C THR A 149 14.79 -0.43 -11.49
N LYS A 150 15.84 -0.20 -12.27
CA LYS A 150 16.85 0.83 -12.03
C LYS A 150 16.46 2.08 -12.83
N ASN A 151 16.38 3.23 -12.17
CA ASN A 151 16.11 4.52 -12.78
C ASN A 151 17.28 5.47 -12.51
N LEU A 152 17.89 5.99 -13.58
CA LEU A 152 18.91 7.03 -13.46
C LEU A 152 18.20 8.39 -13.53
N ASP A 153 18.33 9.18 -12.49
CA ASP A 153 17.88 10.55 -12.46
C ASP A 153 18.85 11.41 -13.30
N SER A 154 18.36 11.92 -14.43
CA SER A 154 19.17 12.68 -15.38
C SER A 154 19.61 14.06 -14.86
N GLU A 155 18.92 14.62 -13.86
CA GLU A 155 19.22 15.94 -13.32
C GLU A 155 20.28 15.85 -12.23
N THR A 156 20.19 14.84 -11.38
CA THR A 156 21.09 14.66 -10.23
C THR A 156 22.23 13.67 -10.48
N GLY A 157 22.12 12.85 -11.52
CA GLY A 157 23.03 11.73 -11.80
C GLY A 157 22.90 10.57 -10.80
N LYS A 158 21.92 10.61 -9.90
CA LYS A 158 21.70 9.60 -8.88
C LYS A 158 20.94 8.41 -9.44
N THR A 159 21.18 7.27 -8.83
CA THR A 159 20.46 6.03 -9.18
C THR A 159 19.38 5.76 -8.16
N ASN A 160 18.14 5.64 -8.65
CA ASN A 160 16.97 5.26 -7.88
C ASN A 160 16.56 3.84 -8.27
N TYR A 161 16.01 3.10 -7.34
CA TYR A 161 15.49 1.77 -7.62
C TYR A 161 14.03 1.67 -7.21
N GLU A 162 13.27 0.92 -8.00
CA GLU A 162 11.90 0.53 -7.71
C GLU A 162 11.78 -0.99 -7.72
N LEU A 163 11.27 -1.54 -6.63
CA LEU A 163 11.02 -2.96 -6.44
C LEU A 163 9.51 -3.21 -6.37
N GLN A 164 9.00 -4.00 -7.29
CA GLN A 164 7.59 -4.36 -7.37
C GLN A 164 7.39 -5.85 -7.09
N ILE A 165 6.54 -6.17 -6.11
CA ILE A 165 6.28 -7.53 -5.65
C ILE A 165 4.77 -7.78 -5.73
N PRO A 166 4.29 -8.58 -6.70
CA PRO A 166 2.90 -9.01 -6.72
C PRO A 166 2.66 -10.04 -5.61
N LEU A 167 1.70 -9.74 -4.74
CA LEU A 167 1.24 -10.56 -3.62
C LEU A 167 -0.23 -10.96 -3.88
N ASN A 168 -0.48 -11.97 -4.70
CA ASN A 168 -1.81 -12.33 -5.22
C ASN A 168 -2.44 -11.15 -5.99
N ASN A 169 -3.53 -10.56 -5.46
CA ASN A 169 -4.22 -9.40 -6.02
C ASN A 169 -3.70 -8.05 -5.49
N THR A 170 -2.64 -8.05 -4.67
CA THR A 170 -2.06 -6.87 -4.07
C THR A 170 -0.69 -6.59 -4.67
N LEU A 171 -0.46 -5.38 -5.13
CA LEU A 171 0.85 -4.92 -5.56
C LEU A 171 1.55 -4.19 -4.42
N PHE A 172 2.70 -4.72 -4.03
CA PHE A 172 3.62 -4.06 -3.14
C PHE A 172 4.72 -3.38 -3.96
N THR A 173 4.96 -2.09 -3.73
CA THR A 173 6.01 -1.31 -4.39
C THR A 173 6.88 -0.62 -3.34
N LEU A 174 8.19 -0.76 -3.47
CA LEU A 174 9.19 -0.03 -2.69
C LEU A 174 10.05 0.77 -3.66
N LYS A 175 10.05 2.10 -3.52
CA LYS A 175 10.92 3.02 -4.25
C LYS A 175 11.95 3.58 -3.30
N VAL A 176 13.21 3.61 -3.71
CA VAL A 176 14.30 4.16 -2.89
C VAL A 176 15.18 5.06 -3.74
N ASP A 177 15.36 6.29 -3.29
CA ASP A 177 16.21 7.27 -3.94
C ASP A 177 17.67 7.08 -3.51
N ASP A 178 18.60 7.45 -4.41
CA ASP A 178 20.05 7.44 -4.18
C ASP A 178 20.53 6.14 -3.52
N THR A 179 20.28 5.02 -4.19
CA THR A 179 20.46 3.68 -3.64
C THR A 179 21.09 2.71 -4.64
N ASN A 180 21.31 1.48 -4.18
CA ASN A 180 21.79 0.36 -4.98
C ASN A 180 20.91 -0.89 -4.76
N GLU A 181 21.10 -1.90 -5.61
CA GLU A 181 20.36 -3.16 -5.56
C GLU A 181 20.45 -3.85 -4.18
N ALA A 182 21.63 -3.87 -3.56
CA ALA A 182 21.83 -4.54 -2.29
C ALA A 182 21.05 -3.86 -1.16
N GLU A 183 21.01 -2.53 -1.15
CA GLU A 183 20.30 -1.77 -0.12
C GLU A 183 18.78 -1.92 -0.24
N ILE A 184 18.18 -1.74 -1.44
CA ILE A 184 16.74 -1.89 -1.60
C ILE A 184 16.27 -3.32 -1.34
N THR A 185 17.03 -4.33 -1.75
CA THR A 185 16.70 -5.73 -1.46
C THR A 185 16.86 -6.05 0.02
N GLY A 186 17.86 -5.46 0.69
CA GLY A 186 18.03 -5.51 2.14
C GLY A 186 16.80 -4.94 2.86
N PHE A 187 16.33 -3.77 2.47
CA PHE A 187 15.12 -3.17 3.04
C PHE A 187 13.89 -4.06 2.82
N ALA A 188 13.66 -4.53 1.59
CA ALA A 188 12.52 -5.39 1.27
C ALA A 188 12.49 -6.70 2.08
N ASN A 189 13.66 -7.25 2.42
CA ASN A 189 13.77 -8.47 3.24
C ASN A 189 13.42 -8.24 4.72
N THR A 190 13.37 -6.99 5.21
CA THR A 190 12.92 -6.67 6.57
C THR A 190 11.42 -6.50 6.69
N LEU A 191 10.70 -6.43 5.57
CA LEU A 191 9.26 -6.13 5.53
C LEU A 191 8.44 -7.41 5.74
N PRO A 192 7.30 -7.33 6.43
CA PRO A 192 6.47 -8.51 6.75
C PRO A 192 5.54 -8.89 5.59
N LEU A 193 6.09 -9.21 4.40
CA LEU A 193 5.33 -9.43 3.15
C LEU A 193 4.21 -10.45 3.28
N ALA A 194 4.46 -11.58 3.96
CA ALA A 194 3.45 -12.62 4.14
C ALA A 194 2.26 -12.15 4.98
N LYS A 195 2.50 -11.33 6.02
CA LYS A 195 1.43 -10.75 6.84
C LYS A 195 0.64 -9.68 6.07
N ILE A 196 1.33 -8.86 5.27
CA ILE A 196 0.70 -7.88 4.38
C ILE A 196 -0.21 -8.59 3.39
N GLN A 197 0.30 -9.66 2.73
CA GLN A 197 -0.50 -10.46 1.81
C GLN A 197 -1.75 -11.04 2.48
N GLN A 198 -1.64 -11.53 3.70
CA GLN A 198 -2.76 -12.10 4.45
C GLN A 198 -3.83 -11.07 4.80
N LEU A 199 -3.46 -9.84 5.14
CA LEU A 199 -4.40 -8.79 5.51
C LEU A 199 -5.07 -8.13 4.29
N ALA A 200 -4.33 -8.01 3.18
CA ALA A 200 -4.79 -7.29 1.99
C ALA A 200 -5.57 -8.16 0.99
N GLN A 201 -5.95 -9.40 1.37
CA GLN A 201 -6.74 -10.33 0.52
C GLN A 201 -8.22 -9.99 0.50
#